data_7505af65371e792dcbc123110fd7f52e
#
_entry.id   7505af65371e792dcbc123110fd7f52e
#
_cell.length_a   1.000
_cell.length_b   1.000
_cell.length_c   1.000
_cell.angle_alpha   90.00
_cell.angle_beta   90.00
_cell.angle_gamma   90.00
#
_symmetry.space_group_name_H-M   'P 1'
#
loop_
_entity.id
_entity.type
_entity.pdbx_description
1 polymer ?
#
loop_
_entity_poly.entity_id
_entity_poly.type
_entity_poly.pdbx_seq_one_letter_code
_entity_poly.pdbx_strand_id
1 'polypeptide(L)'
;MNKKKIDYRFKILYAVAILMVVAGHCDGGGISLDFAQWFPYEGIHLALFTFCSGYFFKDAALKRPGRYVCKKLRTLILPMYGYTIAYGLLVRLLHRWGFQIGGKFNLHNILISPLNDGHQFVLNMAGWYIVPLFMVEILNCVIRAFFKRKGWQIPEWIFFAGAVLIGMGGNFLAIMEYRTSWWLTVVRILYFAPFYYMPNDVEQTKILYLLAAIFAALLIQWILTQVKKMGKNIFLYVRQ
;
A
#
# COMPACT_ATOMS: atom_id res chain seq x y z
N MET A 1 33.05 -7.93 -14.72
CA MET A 1 31.66 -7.60 -14.35
C MET A 1 31.41 -8.09 -12.92
N ASN A 2 31.39 -7.19 -11.93
CA ASN A 2 31.04 -7.56 -10.56
C ASN A 2 29.57 -7.98 -10.51
N LYS A 3 29.29 -9.28 -10.31
CA LYS A 3 27.94 -9.77 -10.06
C LYS A 3 27.41 -9.07 -8.80
N LYS A 4 26.36 -8.28 -8.94
CA LYS A 4 25.66 -7.70 -7.79
C LYS A 4 25.27 -8.82 -6.83
N LYS A 5 25.81 -8.78 -5.61
CA LYS A 5 25.47 -9.73 -4.55
C LYS A 5 23.97 -9.60 -4.26
N ILE A 6 23.24 -10.67 -4.50
CA ILE A 6 21.77 -10.70 -4.27
C ILE A 6 21.55 -10.77 -2.76
N ASP A 7 20.77 -9.83 -2.23
CA ASP A 7 20.37 -9.88 -0.83
C ASP A 7 19.16 -10.83 -0.67
N TYR A 8 19.41 -12.03 -0.20
CA TYR A 8 18.39 -13.07 -0.01
C TYR A 8 17.35 -12.70 1.05
N ARG A 9 17.67 -11.82 2.01
CA ARG A 9 16.72 -11.37 3.05
C ARG A 9 15.48 -10.73 2.43
N PHE A 10 15.66 -9.88 1.41
CA PHE A 10 14.54 -9.25 0.69
C PHE A 10 13.78 -10.25 -0.18
N LYS A 11 14.44 -11.27 -0.74
CA LYS A 11 13.72 -12.33 -1.46
C LYS A 11 12.78 -13.11 -0.53
N ILE A 12 13.26 -13.43 0.68
CA ILE A 12 12.45 -14.09 1.71
C ILE A 12 11.29 -13.19 2.11
N LEU A 13 11.55 -11.89 2.35
CA LEU A 13 10.52 -10.92 2.73
C LEU A 13 9.43 -10.80 1.66
N TYR A 14 9.80 -10.73 0.38
CA TYR A 14 8.85 -10.74 -0.74
C TYR A 14 8.05 -12.04 -0.81
N ALA A 15 8.71 -13.20 -0.63
CA ALA A 15 8.02 -14.49 -0.63
C ALA A 15 6.99 -14.58 0.50
N VAL A 16 7.36 -14.17 1.72
CA VAL A 16 6.45 -14.11 2.87
C VAL A 16 5.28 -13.15 2.60
N ALA A 17 5.55 -11.96 2.07
CA ALA A 17 4.51 -10.99 1.75
C ALA A 17 3.54 -11.52 0.68
N ILE A 18 4.03 -12.23 -0.35
CA ILE A 18 3.19 -12.86 -1.38
C ILE A 18 2.33 -13.97 -0.76
N LEU A 19 2.91 -14.82 0.08
CA LEU A 19 2.16 -15.89 0.78
C LEU A 19 1.04 -15.30 1.64
N MET A 20 1.29 -14.19 2.35
CA MET A 20 0.26 -13.47 3.11
C MET A 20 -0.84 -12.91 2.21
N VAL A 21 -0.51 -12.35 1.04
CA VAL A 21 -1.51 -11.90 0.04
C VAL A 21 -2.37 -13.06 -0.41
N VAL A 22 -1.76 -14.19 -0.79
CA VAL A 22 -2.49 -15.38 -1.24
C VAL A 22 -3.38 -15.92 -0.13
N ALA A 23 -2.85 -16.06 1.09
CA ALA A 23 -3.64 -16.54 2.24
C ALA A 23 -4.87 -15.66 2.50
N GLY A 24 -4.73 -14.32 2.44
CA GLY A 24 -5.84 -13.39 2.65
C GLY A 24 -6.91 -13.42 1.55
N HIS A 25 -6.60 -13.98 0.38
CA HIS A 25 -7.55 -14.10 -0.73
C HIS A 25 -8.09 -15.53 -0.92
N CYS A 26 -7.60 -16.51 -0.17
CA CYS A 26 -8.10 -17.89 -0.20
C CYS A 26 -9.34 -18.12 0.69
N ASP A 27 -9.80 -17.11 1.38
CA ASP A 27 -10.92 -17.18 2.33
C ASP A 27 -12.27 -17.13 1.59
N GLY A 28 -12.69 -18.21 1.01
CA GLY A 28 -13.96 -18.24 0.25
C GLY A 28 -14.32 -19.59 -0.37
N GLY A 29 -13.41 -20.53 -0.36
CA GLY A 29 -13.59 -21.84 -1.03
C GLY A 29 -13.82 -23.03 -0.09
N GLY A 30 -14.21 -22.82 1.17
CA GLY A 30 -14.39 -23.91 2.15
C GLY A 30 -13.09 -24.34 2.84
N ILE A 31 -11.94 -23.75 2.48
CA ILE A 31 -10.68 -23.86 3.20
C ILE A 31 -10.42 -22.49 3.81
N SER A 32 -10.83 -22.28 5.05
CA SER A 32 -10.45 -21.09 5.80
C SER A 32 -9.00 -21.26 6.27
N LEU A 33 -8.09 -20.57 5.63
CA LEU A 33 -6.73 -20.35 6.12
C LEU A 33 -6.71 -19.10 7.02
N ASP A 34 -7.74 -18.88 7.83
CA ASP A 34 -7.87 -17.69 8.65
C ASP A 34 -6.86 -17.68 9.81
N PHE A 35 -5.64 -17.32 9.47
CA PHE A 35 -4.62 -16.94 10.44
C PHE A 35 -4.81 -15.51 10.97
N ALA A 36 -5.81 -14.77 10.49
CA ALA A 36 -6.04 -13.37 10.85
C ALA A 36 -6.37 -13.19 12.32
N GLN A 37 -6.96 -14.20 12.97
CA GLN A 37 -7.20 -14.20 14.41
C GLN A 37 -5.90 -14.23 15.24
N TRP A 38 -4.88 -14.88 14.73
CA TRP A 38 -3.57 -15.01 15.36
C TRP A 38 -2.62 -13.89 14.98
N PHE A 39 -2.60 -13.56 13.73
CA PHE A 39 -1.67 -12.61 13.14
C PHE A 39 -2.38 -11.75 12.10
N PRO A 40 -2.62 -10.45 12.39
CA PRO A 40 -3.37 -9.55 11.50
C PRO A 40 -2.54 -9.20 10.26
N TYR A 41 -2.26 -10.18 9.41
CA TYR A 41 -1.42 -10.05 8.21
C TYR A 41 -2.04 -9.11 7.15
N GLU A 42 -3.36 -8.94 7.15
CA GLU A 42 -4.07 -8.09 6.18
C GLU A 42 -3.59 -6.63 6.20
N GLY A 43 -3.21 -6.11 7.39
CA GLY A 43 -2.65 -4.75 7.50
C GLY A 43 -1.17 -4.65 7.16
N ILE A 44 -0.43 -5.78 7.14
CA ILE A 44 1.03 -5.77 7.12
C ILE A 44 1.60 -6.18 5.76
N HIS A 45 0.98 -7.13 5.07
CA HIS A 45 1.55 -7.72 3.84
C HIS A 45 1.85 -6.71 2.74
N LEU A 46 0.97 -5.73 2.53
CA LEU A 46 1.20 -4.66 1.54
C LEU A 46 2.20 -3.60 2.04
N ALA A 47 2.24 -3.37 3.36
CA ALA A 47 3.23 -2.49 3.98
C ALA A 47 4.65 -3.03 3.79
N LEU A 48 4.86 -4.35 3.78
CA LEU A 48 6.15 -4.97 3.49
C LEU A 48 6.64 -4.65 2.07
N PHE A 49 5.77 -4.69 1.05
CA PHE A 49 6.13 -4.28 -0.30
C PHE A 49 6.48 -2.80 -0.38
N THR A 50 5.72 -1.95 0.33
CA THR A 50 6.00 -0.51 0.39
C THR A 50 7.35 -0.24 1.06
N PHE A 51 7.65 -0.92 2.17
CA PHE A 51 8.94 -0.87 2.84
C PHE A 51 10.09 -1.28 1.91
N CYS A 52 9.98 -2.42 1.23
CA CYS A 52 10.98 -2.85 0.27
C CYS A 52 11.20 -1.82 -0.83
N SER A 53 10.14 -1.18 -1.32
CA SER A 53 10.24 -0.15 -2.36
C SER A 53 10.99 1.08 -1.86
N GLY A 54 10.73 1.52 -0.63
CA GLY A 54 11.46 2.61 0.04
C GLY A 54 12.92 2.27 0.28
N TYR A 55 13.21 1.07 0.77
CA TYR A 55 14.57 0.59 1.01
C TYR A 55 15.45 0.60 -0.25
N PHE A 56 14.88 0.23 -1.40
CA PHE A 56 15.60 0.23 -2.67
C PHE A 56 15.58 1.58 -3.40
N PHE A 57 15.01 2.62 -2.80
CA PHE A 57 15.08 3.97 -3.35
C PHE A 57 16.54 4.44 -3.40
N LYS A 58 16.91 5.04 -4.52
CA LYS A 58 18.29 5.51 -4.74
C LYS A 58 18.34 7.02 -4.94
N ASP A 59 19.24 7.67 -4.26
CA ASP A 59 19.50 9.11 -4.39
C ASP A 59 19.81 9.56 -5.82
N ALA A 60 20.26 8.66 -6.68
CA ALA A 60 20.42 8.93 -8.10
C ALA A 60 19.11 9.36 -8.79
N ALA A 61 17.96 8.95 -8.26
CA ALA A 61 16.64 9.37 -8.75
C ALA A 61 16.40 10.87 -8.54
N LEU A 62 16.94 11.44 -7.46
CA LEU A 62 16.80 12.86 -7.11
C LEU A 62 17.47 13.80 -8.11
N LYS A 63 18.49 13.32 -8.84
CA LYS A 63 19.17 14.10 -9.89
C LYS A 63 18.28 14.31 -11.12
N ARG A 64 17.38 13.37 -11.41
CA ARG A 64 16.48 13.40 -12.58
C ARG A 64 15.07 12.88 -12.23
N PRO A 65 14.29 13.62 -11.40
CA PRO A 65 13.02 13.17 -10.89
C PRO A 65 12.00 12.86 -12.01
N GLY A 66 11.97 13.64 -13.10
CA GLY A 66 11.11 13.36 -14.23
C GLY A 66 11.38 12.00 -14.88
N ARG A 67 12.66 11.61 -15.03
CA ARG A 67 13.00 10.26 -15.53
C ARG A 67 12.54 9.15 -14.58
N TYR A 68 12.61 9.41 -13.27
CA TYR A 68 12.12 8.47 -12.25
C TYR A 68 10.60 8.29 -12.38
N VAL A 69 9.84 9.39 -12.48
CA VAL A 69 8.39 9.35 -12.70
C VAL A 69 8.04 8.54 -13.96
N CYS A 70 8.65 8.86 -15.11
CA CYS A 70 8.42 8.11 -16.35
C CYS A 70 8.74 6.62 -16.21
N LYS A 71 9.83 6.28 -15.49
CA LYS A 71 10.17 4.90 -15.21
C LYS A 71 9.07 4.21 -14.40
N LYS A 72 8.57 4.87 -13.32
CA LYS A 72 7.52 4.30 -12.45
C LYS A 72 6.18 4.20 -13.15
N LEU A 73 5.81 5.15 -14.00
CA LEU A 73 4.65 5.04 -14.89
C LEU A 73 4.72 3.77 -15.74
N ARG A 74 5.87 3.51 -16.37
CA ARG A 74 6.06 2.33 -17.23
C ARG A 74 6.09 1.01 -16.45
N THR A 75 6.58 1.00 -15.21
CA THR A 75 6.78 -0.23 -14.44
C THR A 75 5.64 -0.57 -13.49
N LEU A 76 4.80 0.39 -13.11
CA LEU A 76 3.67 0.21 -12.19
C LEU A 76 2.33 0.49 -12.88
N ILE A 77 2.16 1.68 -13.43
CA ILE A 77 0.85 2.13 -13.94
C ILE A 77 0.51 1.43 -15.27
N LEU A 78 1.45 1.35 -16.20
CA LEU A 78 1.20 0.72 -17.50
C LEU A 78 0.84 -0.76 -17.37
N PRO A 79 1.58 -1.60 -16.60
CA PRO A 79 1.16 -2.97 -16.34
C PRO A 79 -0.18 -3.08 -15.62
N MET A 80 -0.47 -2.20 -14.65
CA MET A 80 -1.76 -2.16 -13.96
C MET A 80 -2.91 -2.01 -14.97
N TYR A 81 -2.82 -1.05 -15.90
CA TYR A 81 -3.83 -0.90 -16.95
C TYR A 81 -3.88 -2.10 -17.90
N GLY A 82 -2.73 -2.69 -18.23
CA GLY A 82 -2.67 -3.92 -19.03
C GLY A 82 -3.47 -5.06 -18.39
N TYR A 83 -3.26 -5.31 -17.08
CA TYR A 83 -4.04 -6.30 -16.33
C TYR A 83 -5.52 -5.91 -16.20
N THR A 84 -5.83 -4.64 -15.97
CA THR A 84 -7.22 -4.16 -15.90
C THR A 84 -7.98 -4.45 -17.19
N ILE A 85 -7.36 -4.20 -18.35
CA ILE A 85 -7.95 -4.51 -19.66
C ILE A 85 -8.12 -6.02 -19.83
N ALA A 86 -7.08 -6.82 -19.52
CA ALA A 86 -7.13 -8.27 -19.67
C ALA A 86 -8.23 -8.89 -18.80
N TYR A 87 -8.32 -8.53 -17.52
CA TYR A 87 -9.38 -9.00 -16.63
C TYR A 87 -10.76 -8.47 -17.02
N GLY A 88 -10.86 -7.22 -17.50
CA GLY A 88 -12.12 -6.68 -18.02
C GLY A 88 -12.63 -7.43 -19.24
N LEU A 89 -11.74 -7.84 -20.15
CA LEU A 89 -12.09 -8.67 -21.31
C LEU A 89 -12.52 -10.06 -20.86
N LEU A 90 -11.82 -10.66 -19.88
CA LEU A 90 -12.20 -11.96 -19.31
C LEU A 90 -13.59 -11.90 -18.66
N VAL A 91 -13.88 -10.90 -17.85
CA VAL A 91 -15.19 -10.68 -17.22
C VAL A 91 -16.26 -10.51 -18.30
N ARG A 92 -16.00 -9.72 -19.36
CA ARG A 92 -16.92 -9.58 -20.48
C ARG A 92 -17.23 -10.90 -21.17
N LEU A 93 -16.21 -11.77 -21.34
CA LEU A 93 -16.40 -13.11 -21.91
C LEU A 93 -17.25 -14.00 -21.00
N LEU A 94 -16.96 -13.98 -19.69
CA LEU A 94 -17.72 -14.75 -18.69
C LEU A 94 -19.18 -14.29 -18.61
N HIS A 95 -19.47 -12.99 -18.74
CA HIS A 95 -20.84 -12.48 -18.83
C HIS A 95 -21.58 -13.06 -20.06
N ARG A 96 -20.90 -13.25 -21.21
CA ARG A 96 -21.52 -13.90 -22.39
C ARG A 96 -21.87 -15.37 -22.13
N TRP A 97 -21.18 -16.04 -21.22
CA TRP A 97 -21.43 -17.41 -20.82
C TRP A 97 -22.43 -17.52 -19.65
N GLY A 98 -23.03 -16.40 -19.24
CA GLY A 98 -24.05 -16.36 -18.18
C GLY A 98 -23.53 -16.15 -16.77
N PHE A 99 -22.22 -16.02 -16.57
CA PHE A 99 -21.65 -15.74 -15.25
C PHE A 99 -21.78 -14.24 -14.91
N GLN A 100 -22.47 -13.92 -13.83
CA GLN A 100 -22.66 -12.52 -13.36
C GLN A 100 -21.58 -12.14 -12.33
N ILE A 101 -20.32 -11.97 -12.77
CA ILE A 101 -19.17 -11.61 -11.91
C ILE A 101 -18.53 -10.31 -12.35
N GLY A 102 -18.16 -9.48 -11.37
CA GLY A 102 -17.46 -8.21 -11.62
C GLY A 102 -18.32 -7.15 -12.31
N GLY A 103 -17.72 -5.98 -12.51
CA GLY A 103 -18.35 -4.84 -13.16
C GLY A 103 -18.42 -4.95 -14.69
N LYS A 104 -19.25 -4.11 -15.30
CA LYS A 104 -19.35 -4.02 -16.76
C LYS A 104 -18.05 -3.52 -17.38
N PHE A 105 -17.69 -4.07 -18.56
CA PHE A 105 -16.56 -3.59 -19.35
C PHE A 105 -16.92 -2.28 -20.04
N ASN A 106 -16.54 -1.16 -19.43
CA ASN A 106 -16.76 0.19 -19.93
C ASN A 106 -15.55 1.09 -19.67
N LEU A 107 -15.50 2.27 -20.30
CA LEU A 107 -14.37 3.20 -20.18
C LEU A 107 -14.13 3.67 -18.73
N HIS A 108 -15.19 3.88 -17.96
CA HIS A 108 -15.07 4.27 -16.56
C HIS A 108 -14.35 3.20 -15.75
N ASN A 109 -14.76 1.92 -15.85
CA ASN A 109 -14.15 0.81 -15.15
C ASN A 109 -12.74 0.47 -15.63
N ILE A 110 -12.36 0.88 -16.84
CA ILE A 110 -11.01 0.69 -17.36
C ILE A 110 -10.09 1.82 -16.93
N LEU A 111 -10.54 3.10 -17.03
CA LEU A 111 -9.66 4.25 -16.87
C LEU A 111 -9.72 4.89 -15.49
N ILE A 112 -10.89 4.97 -14.87
CA ILE A 112 -11.12 5.72 -13.63
C ILE A 112 -11.12 4.80 -12.40
N SER A 113 -11.88 3.71 -12.43
CA SER A 113 -12.01 2.82 -11.27
C SER A 113 -10.67 2.25 -10.76
N PRO A 114 -9.66 1.95 -11.62
CA PRO A 114 -8.36 1.52 -11.11
C PRO A 114 -7.65 2.57 -10.25
N LEU A 115 -7.95 3.84 -10.45
CA LEU A 115 -7.31 4.95 -9.72
C LEU A 115 -7.98 5.22 -8.37
N ASN A 116 -9.28 4.97 -8.23
CA ASN A 116 -10.02 5.32 -7.02
C ASN A 116 -10.43 4.12 -6.17
N ASP A 117 -10.80 3.00 -6.75
CA ASP A 117 -11.27 1.81 -6.03
C ASP A 117 -10.39 0.58 -6.31
N GLY A 118 -10.16 0.25 -7.56
CA GLY A 118 -9.34 -0.88 -8.00
C GLY A 118 -10.02 -2.24 -7.90
N HIS A 119 -11.29 -2.32 -7.47
CA HIS A 119 -12.05 -3.57 -7.31
C HIS A 119 -13.13 -3.79 -8.36
N GLN A 120 -13.18 -2.99 -9.42
CA GLN A 120 -14.19 -3.01 -10.46
C GLN A 120 -14.33 -4.36 -11.18
N PHE A 121 -13.24 -5.14 -11.24
CA PHE A 121 -13.24 -6.50 -11.74
C PHE A 121 -12.81 -7.44 -10.61
N VAL A 122 -13.68 -8.31 -10.17
CA VAL A 122 -13.45 -9.22 -9.01
C VAL A 122 -12.16 -10.01 -9.13
N LEU A 123 -11.74 -10.36 -10.34
CA LEU A 123 -10.52 -11.13 -10.60
C LEU A 123 -9.21 -10.31 -10.44
N ASN A 124 -9.28 -8.98 -10.30
CA ASN A 124 -8.12 -8.10 -10.15
C ASN A 124 -8.16 -7.34 -8.82
N MET A 125 -8.36 -8.05 -7.72
CA MET A 125 -8.52 -7.45 -6.40
C MET A 125 -7.24 -6.79 -5.88
N ALA A 126 -6.05 -7.20 -6.32
CA ALA A 126 -4.78 -6.64 -5.86
C ALA A 126 -4.39 -5.32 -6.56
N GLY A 127 -5.09 -4.93 -7.62
CA GLY A 127 -4.75 -3.75 -8.44
C GLY A 127 -4.80 -2.42 -7.69
N TRP A 128 -5.66 -2.31 -6.69
CA TRP A 128 -5.83 -1.09 -5.89
C TRP A 128 -4.57 -0.60 -5.19
N TYR A 129 -3.65 -1.50 -4.84
CA TYR A 129 -2.42 -1.16 -4.13
C TYR A 129 -1.40 -0.40 -5.00
N ILE A 130 -1.43 -0.60 -6.30
CA ILE A 130 -0.43 -0.03 -7.23
C ILE A 130 -0.46 1.49 -7.24
N VAL A 131 -1.66 2.09 -7.18
CA VAL A 131 -1.81 3.56 -7.21
C VAL A 131 -1.26 4.21 -5.93
N PRO A 132 -1.63 3.79 -4.72
CA PRO A 132 -1.01 4.27 -3.50
C PRO A 132 0.52 4.11 -3.47
N LEU A 133 1.04 2.95 -3.87
CA LEU A 133 2.48 2.72 -3.95
C LEU A 133 3.15 3.72 -4.91
N PHE A 134 2.62 3.87 -6.12
CA PHE A 134 3.12 4.82 -7.10
C PHE A 134 3.14 6.25 -6.55
N MET A 135 2.05 6.68 -5.92
CA MET A 135 1.95 8.04 -5.38
C MET A 135 2.95 8.28 -4.23
N VAL A 136 3.10 7.33 -3.30
CA VAL A 136 4.09 7.44 -2.22
C VAL A 136 5.50 7.53 -2.78
N GLU A 137 5.86 6.72 -3.77
CA GLU A 137 7.18 6.77 -4.42
C GLU A 137 7.47 8.09 -5.12
N ILE A 138 6.46 8.62 -5.84
CA ILE A 138 6.62 9.90 -6.56
C ILE A 138 6.70 11.06 -5.57
N LEU A 139 5.82 11.10 -4.57
CA LEU A 139 5.84 12.14 -3.53
C LEU A 139 7.19 12.15 -2.81
N ASN A 140 7.72 10.99 -2.40
CA ASN A 140 9.05 10.90 -1.82
C ASN A 140 10.12 11.48 -2.74
N CYS A 141 10.14 11.07 -4.00
CA CYS A 141 11.14 11.55 -4.96
C CYS A 141 11.06 13.07 -5.15
N VAL A 142 9.86 13.62 -5.31
CA VAL A 142 9.64 15.05 -5.56
C VAL A 142 10.01 15.88 -4.33
N ILE A 143 9.54 15.48 -3.14
CA ILE A 143 9.82 16.18 -1.87
C ILE A 143 11.33 16.21 -1.61
N ARG A 144 12.00 15.07 -1.67
CA ARG A 144 13.45 15.00 -1.46
C ARG A 144 14.23 15.77 -2.52
N ALA A 145 13.83 15.70 -3.79
CA ALA A 145 14.47 16.48 -4.87
C ALA A 145 14.29 17.99 -4.65
N PHE A 146 13.13 18.44 -4.16
CA PHE A 146 12.88 19.83 -3.82
C PHE A 146 13.83 20.31 -2.71
N PHE A 147 13.91 19.61 -1.58
CA PHE A 147 14.80 19.99 -0.47
C PHE A 147 16.28 19.96 -0.90
N LYS A 148 16.67 18.95 -1.65
CA LYS A 148 18.05 18.86 -2.17
C LYS A 148 18.40 20.02 -3.10
N ARG A 149 17.46 20.49 -3.95
CA ARG A 149 17.66 21.67 -4.82
C ARG A 149 17.78 22.96 -4.02
N LYS A 150 17.10 23.07 -2.87
CA LYS A 150 17.22 24.21 -1.95
C LYS A 150 18.48 24.17 -1.09
N GLY A 151 19.30 23.13 -1.19
CA GLY A 151 20.49 22.94 -0.34
C GLY A 151 20.17 22.52 1.10
N TRP A 152 18.91 22.16 1.39
CA TRP A 152 18.50 21.78 2.74
C TRP A 152 18.87 20.32 3.01
N GLN A 153 19.71 20.12 4.02
CA GLN A 153 20.10 18.80 4.50
C GLN A 153 19.15 18.37 5.62
N ILE A 154 18.00 17.80 5.23
CA ILE A 154 17.01 17.32 6.20
C ILE A 154 17.39 15.90 6.61
N PRO A 155 17.58 15.64 7.93
CA PRO A 155 17.85 14.31 8.44
C PRO A 155 16.71 13.30 8.11
N GLU A 156 17.07 12.04 7.87
CA GLU A 156 16.13 10.99 7.50
C GLU A 156 15.02 10.78 8.54
N TRP A 157 15.33 10.92 9.82
CA TRP A 157 14.34 10.79 10.89
C TRP A 157 13.21 11.83 10.83
N ILE A 158 13.47 13.04 10.27
CA ILE A 158 12.44 14.07 10.08
C ILE A 158 11.46 13.63 8.99
N PHE A 159 11.95 13.06 7.88
CA PHE A 159 11.08 12.48 6.86
C PHE A 159 10.24 11.35 7.43
N PHE A 160 10.83 10.47 8.24
CA PHE A 160 10.11 9.38 8.89
C PHE A 160 9.06 9.89 9.87
N ALA A 161 9.41 10.82 10.77
CA ALA A 161 8.47 11.42 11.71
C ALA A 161 7.30 12.12 10.99
N GLY A 162 7.59 12.90 9.94
CA GLY A 162 6.57 13.51 9.10
C GLY A 162 5.65 12.47 8.43
N ALA A 163 6.21 11.38 7.93
CA ALA A 163 5.45 10.30 7.32
C ALA A 163 4.57 9.56 8.35
N VAL A 164 5.05 9.38 9.59
CA VAL A 164 4.24 8.82 10.69
C VAL A 164 3.05 9.72 11.01
N LEU A 165 3.27 11.04 11.14
CA LEU A 165 2.18 12.00 11.38
C LEU A 165 1.15 11.97 10.23
N ILE A 166 1.61 11.91 8.98
CA ILE A 166 0.77 11.77 7.79
C ILE A 166 -0.04 10.46 7.85
N GLY A 167 0.59 9.34 8.21
CA GLY A 167 -0.08 8.05 8.37
C GLY A 167 -1.13 8.05 9.48
N MET A 168 -0.86 8.72 10.60
CA MET A 168 -1.86 8.94 11.66
C MET A 168 -3.05 9.75 11.14
N GLY A 169 -2.81 10.80 10.35
CA GLY A 169 -3.86 11.57 9.67
C GLY A 169 -4.71 10.70 8.75
N GLY A 170 -4.09 9.80 7.97
CA GLY A 170 -4.80 8.84 7.13
C GLY A 170 -5.70 7.90 7.93
N ASN A 171 -5.20 7.36 9.06
CA ASN A 171 -6.01 6.55 9.96
C ASN A 171 -7.18 7.33 10.57
N PHE A 172 -6.95 8.60 10.96
CA PHE A 172 -8.02 9.46 11.45
C PHE A 172 -9.12 9.68 10.41
N LEU A 173 -8.76 9.98 9.15
CA LEU A 173 -9.73 10.10 8.05
C LEU A 173 -10.50 8.78 7.83
N ALA A 174 -9.83 7.63 7.96
CA ALA A 174 -10.48 6.33 7.86
C ALA A 174 -11.51 6.09 8.98
N ILE A 175 -11.27 6.58 10.20
CA ILE A 175 -12.20 6.50 11.33
C ILE A 175 -13.41 7.40 11.08
N MET A 176 -13.19 8.60 10.50
CA MET A 176 -14.23 9.55 10.12
C MET A 176 -15.04 9.12 8.89
N GLU A 177 -14.90 7.85 8.48
CA GLU A 177 -15.64 7.24 7.36
C GLU A 177 -15.34 7.83 5.97
N TYR A 178 -14.24 8.58 5.82
CA TYR A 178 -13.75 9.00 4.50
C TYR A 178 -13.14 7.80 3.74
N ARG A 179 -14.00 6.79 3.41
CA ARG A 179 -13.57 5.51 2.80
C ARG A 179 -14.17 5.30 1.41
N THR A 180 -14.79 6.32 0.82
CA THR A 180 -15.48 6.21 -0.46
C THR A 180 -14.74 6.94 -1.56
N SER A 181 -14.78 6.39 -2.79
CA SER A 181 -14.25 7.02 -4.00
C SER A 181 -12.77 7.49 -3.82
N TRP A 182 -12.46 8.72 -4.22
CA TRP A 182 -11.11 9.30 -4.17
C TRP A 182 -10.54 9.43 -2.75
N TRP A 183 -11.37 9.62 -1.74
CA TRP A 183 -10.94 9.66 -0.35
C TRP A 183 -10.30 8.34 0.10
N LEU A 184 -10.81 7.21 -0.39
CA LEU A 184 -10.23 5.90 -0.11
C LEU A 184 -8.79 5.82 -0.63
N THR A 185 -8.52 6.32 -1.84
CA THR A 185 -7.16 6.38 -2.39
C THR A 185 -6.25 7.29 -1.57
N VAL A 186 -6.74 8.47 -1.16
CA VAL A 186 -5.99 9.39 -0.29
C VAL A 186 -5.62 8.72 1.02
N VAL A 187 -6.58 8.12 1.71
CA VAL A 187 -6.36 7.37 2.97
C VAL A 187 -5.30 6.28 2.79
N ARG A 188 -5.37 5.52 1.71
CA ARG A 188 -4.39 4.47 1.38
C ARG A 188 -2.98 5.03 1.17
N ILE A 189 -2.83 6.15 0.46
CA ILE A 189 -1.55 6.83 0.25
C ILE A 189 -0.96 7.27 1.59
N LEU A 190 -1.76 7.92 2.44
CA LEU A 190 -1.33 8.41 3.74
C LEU A 190 -0.95 7.24 4.67
N TYR A 191 -1.70 6.14 4.65
CA TYR A 191 -1.43 4.93 5.42
C TYR A 191 -0.08 4.29 5.05
N PHE A 192 0.27 4.23 3.75
CA PHE A 192 1.51 3.60 3.30
C PHE A 192 2.75 4.48 3.45
N ALA A 193 2.62 5.78 3.63
CA ALA A 193 3.75 6.70 3.73
C ALA A 193 4.76 6.32 4.82
N PRO A 194 4.41 5.99 6.07
CA PRO A 194 5.36 5.63 7.12
C PRO A 194 6.24 4.44 6.75
N PHE A 195 5.67 3.43 6.11
CA PHE A 195 6.41 2.21 5.73
C PHE A 195 7.44 2.46 4.63
N TYR A 196 7.20 3.47 3.80
CA TYR A 196 8.14 3.85 2.75
C TYR A 196 9.35 4.64 3.26
N TYR A 197 9.12 5.51 4.25
CA TYR A 197 10.15 6.44 4.76
C TYR A 197 11.02 5.87 5.88
N MET A 198 11.01 4.56 6.09
CA MET A 198 11.87 3.97 7.12
C MET A 198 13.34 4.25 6.84
N PRO A 199 14.13 4.69 7.86
CA PRO A 199 15.52 5.10 7.68
C PRO A 199 16.40 3.98 7.12
N ASN A 200 17.25 4.33 6.15
CA ASN A 200 18.15 3.37 5.48
C ASN A 200 19.55 3.29 6.11
N ASP A 201 19.89 4.20 7.02
CA ASP A 201 21.29 4.48 7.37
C ASP A 201 21.90 3.56 8.45
N VAL A 202 21.15 2.61 8.99
CA VAL A 202 21.66 1.78 10.11
C VAL A 202 21.74 0.31 9.69
N GLU A 203 22.92 -0.12 9.23
CA GLU A 203 23.14 -1.47 8.70
C GLU A 203 22.80 -2.62 9.67
N GLN A 204 22.96 -2.42 10.97
CA GLN A 204 22.70 -3.45 11.97
C GLN A 204 21.29 -3.41 12.58
N THR A 205 20.58 -2.29 12.48
CA THR A 205 19.24 -2.09 13.08
C THR A 205 18.08 -2.24 12.10
N LYS A 206 18.32 -2.59 10.84
CA LYS A 206 17.29 -2.69 9.78
C LYS A 206 16.16 -3.66 10.12
N ILE A 207 16.47 -4.79 10.73
CA ILE A 207 15.47 -5.76 11.21
C ILE A 207 14.71 -5.19 12.41
N LEU A 208 15.39 -4.49 13.31
CA LEU A 208 14.78 -3.88 14.49
C LEU A 208 13.79 -2.78 14.10
N TYR A 209 14.14 -1.95 13.10
CA TYR A 209 13.21 -0.95 12.55
C TYR A 209 12.02 -1.57 11.84
N LEU A 210 12.22 -2.67 11.10
CA LEU A 210 11.11 -3.41 10.49
C LEU A 210 10.18 -3.96 11.57
N LEU A 211 10.74 -4.59 12.61
CA LEU A 211 9.97 -5.10 13.74
C LEU A 211 9.29 -3.96 14.51
N ALA A 212 9.98 -2.82 14.72
CA ALA A 212 9.40 -1.64 15.35
C ALA A 212 8.25 -1.04 14.53
N ALA A 213 8.36 -1.02 13.20
CA ALA A 213 7.27 -0.54 12.33
C ALA A 213 6.08 -1.49 12.32
N ILE A 214 6.32 -2.80 12.28
CA ILE A 214 5.27 -3.82 12.43
C ILE A 214 4.61 -3.65 13.79
N PHE A 215 5.39 -3.54 14.87
CA PHE A 215 4.88 -3.34 16.23
C PHE A 215 4.08 -2.03 16.34
N ALA A 216 4.60 -0.92 15.79
CA ALA A 216 3.91 0.37 15.79
C ALA A 216 2.59 0.30 15.01
N ALA A 217 2.56 -0.36 13.84
CA ALA A 217 1.35 -0.58 13.07
C ALA A 217 0.32 -1.40 13.85
N LEU A 218 0.75 -2.49 14.48
CA LEU A 218 -0.10 -3.34 15.32
C LEU A 218 -0.63 -2.58 16.54
N LEU A 219 0.22 -1.79 17.20
CA LEU A 219 -0.16 -0.97 18.36
C LEU A 219 -1.19 0.09 17.96
N ILE A 220 -0.97 0.80 16.84
CA ILE A 220 -1.91 1.78 16.32
C ILE A 220 -3.24 1.10 15.99
N GLN A 221 -3.23 -0.03 15.30
CA GLN A 221 -4.44 -0.78 14.97
C GLN A 221 -5.18 -1.25 16.23
N TRP A 222 -4.46 -1.72 17.24
CA TRP A 222 -5.04 -2.12 18.53
C TRP A 222 -5.68 -0.92 19.25
N ILE A 223 -4.97 0.23 19.36
CA ILE A 223 -5.51 1.46 19.97
C ILE A 223 -6.78 1.90 19.23
N LEU A 224 -6.76 1.93 17.91
CA LEU A 224 -7.92 2.31 17.09
C LEU A 224 -9.11 1.38 17.29
N THR A 225 -8.85 0.08 17.45
CA THR A 225 -9.89 -0.92 17.75
C THR A 225 -10.51 -0.66 19.13
N GLN A 226 -9.69 -0.32 20.16
CA GLN A 226 -10.20 0.00 21.49
C GLN A 226 -11.04 1.31 21.48
N VAL A 227 -10.57 2.35 20.79
CA VAL A 227 -11.31 3.61 20.61
C VAL A 227 -12.66 3.36 19.94
N LYS A 228 -12.70 2.52 18.89
CA LYS A 228 -13.95 2.16 18.21
C LYS A 228 -14.91 1.37 19.11
N LYS A 229 -14.40 0.48 19.95
CA LYS A 229 -15.20 -0.26 20.96
C LYS A 229 -15.77 0.71 22.01
N MET A 230 -14.95 1.63 22.51
CA MET A 230 -15.42 2.65 23.48
C MET A 230 -16.48 3.56 22.87
N GLY A 231 -16.29 4.04 21.63
CA GLY A 231 -17.27 4.86 20.92
C GLY A 231 -18.60 4.13 20.72
N LYS A 232 -18.61 2.83 20.38
CA LYS A 232 -19.84 2.02 20.30
C LYS A 232 -20.53 1.88 21.65
N ASN A 233 -19.78 1.70 22.73
CA ASN A 233 -20.35 1.57 24.07
C ASN A 233 -20.96 2.89 24.55
N ILE A 234 -20.33 4.04 24.27
CA ILE A 234 -20.89 5.36 24.59
C ILE A 234 -22.18 5.62 23.81
N PHE A 235 -22.22 5.23 22.51
CA PHE A 235 -23.43 5.39 21.68
C PHE A 235 -24.61 4.53 22.14
N LEU A 236 -24.35 3.34 22.69
CA LEU A 236 -25.35 2.47 23.28
C LEU A 236 -25.87 3.01 24.61
N TYR A 237 -25.01 3.69 25.41
CA TYR A 237 -25.40 4.30 26.68
C TYR A 237 -26.23 5.58 26.51
N VAL A 238 -26.03 6.33 25.43
CA VAL A 238 -26.82 7.56 25.13
C VAL A 238 -28.16 7.24 24.49
N ARG A 239 -28.43 5.99 24.08
CA ARG A 239 -29.70 5.53 23.49
C ARG A 239 -30.63 4.84 24.46
N GLN A 240 -30.24 4.64 25.73
CA GLN A 240 -31.10 4.24 26.84
C GLN A 240 -31.54 5.45 27.65
#